data_73d19327a4c3e71cb6e69fbd2b23a9db
#
_entry.id   73d19327a4c3e71cb6e69fbd2b23a9db
#
_cell.length_a   1.000
_cell.length_b   1.000
_cell.length_c   1.000
_cell.angle_alpha   90.00
_cell.angle_beta   90.00
_cell.angle_gamma   90.00
#
_symmetry.space_group_name_H-M   'P 1'
#
loop_
_entity.id
_entity.type
_entity.pdbx_description
1 polymer ?
#
loop_
_entity_poly.entity_id
_entity_poly.type
_entity_poly.pdbx_seq_one_letter_code
_entity_poly.pdbx_strand_id
1 'polypeptide(L)'
;MNNQNFKLFYLITPVTMVVLLATLLFLSLTSCYVPYSPPDPYKPRPGLNGPTIEAAKASCYYNYTYDDYMWYFDAWVHYPRYDSEDISEVYVEVYDGPYLIDWFPLYHDREKFWTSSWIEGIETDLWCGDYYEVDFIVFDYQGNHDVLTTYPHY
;
A
#
# COMPACT_ATOMS: atom_id res chain seq x y z
N MET A 1 -43.33 -45.67 27.20
CA MET A 1 -42.25 -45.28 26.30
C MET A 1 -41.98 -43.78 26.51
N ASN A 2 -40.82 -43.47 27.04
CA ASN A 2 -40.50 -42.16 27.65
C ASN A 2 -40.20 -41.09 26.62
N ASN A 3 -40.94 -40.01 26.72
CA ASN A 3 -40.81 -38.80 25.94
C ASN A 3 -40.00 -37.77 26.76
N GLN A 4 -38.69 -37.93 26.81
CA GLN A 4 -37.78 -37.06 27.63
C GLN A 4 -36.68 -36.36 26.84
N ASN A 5 -36.75 -36.27 25.52
CA ASN A 5 -35.63 -35.71 24.74
C ASN A 5 -35.91 -34.35 24.10
N PHE A 6 -36.83 -33.52 24.61
CA PHE A 6 -37.14 -32.23 23.98
C PHE A 6 -37.00 -31.01 24.89
N LYS A 7 -36.21 -31.05 25.95
CA LYS A 7 -36.04 -29.88 26.84
C LYS A 7 -34.61 -29.33 26.97
N LEU A 8 -33.73 -29.68 26.06
CA LEU A 8 -32.33 -29.15 26.16
C LEU A 8 -32.02 -27.95 25.25
N PHE A 9 -32.99 -27.41 24.51
CA PHE A 9 -32.74 -26.32 23.55
C PHE A 9 -33.20 -24.93 24.01
N TYR A 10 -33.68 -24.76 25.24
CA TYR A 10 -34.22 -23.47 25.71
C TYR A 10 -33.45 -22.82 26.85
N LEU A 11 -32.15 -23.13 27.04
CA LEU A 11 -31.31 -22.53 28.09
C LEU A 11 -30.08 -21.78 27.53
N ILE A 12 -30.12 -21.34 26.28
CA ILE A 12 -29.22 -20.27 25.86
C ILE A 12 -29.89 -18.98 26.30
N THR A 13 -29.53 -18.51 27.48
CA THR A 13 -30.01 -17.24 27.99
C THR A 13 -29.59 -16.12 27.03
N PRO A 14 -30.40 -15.06 26.85
CA PRO A 14 -30.05 -13.95 25.96
C PRO A 14 -28.68 -13.33 26.30
N VAL A 15 -28.20 -13.51 27.52
CA VAL A 15 -26.86 -13.07 27.97
C VAL A 15 -25.75 -13.86 27.27
N THR A 16 -25.86 -15.17 27.10
CA THR A 16 -24.84 -15.97 26.40
C THR A 16 -24.78 -15.65 24.90
N MET A 17 -25.90 -15.29 24.28
CA MET A 17 -25.94 -14.88 22.89
C MET A 17 -25.27 -13.49 22.67
N VAL A 18 -25.52 -12.56 23.61
CA VAL A 18 -24.87 -11.21 23.58
C VAL A 18 -23.35 -11.30 23.80
N VAL A 19 -22.89 -12.18 24.71
CA VAL A 19 -21.47 -12.40 24.95
C VAL A 19 -20.80 -13.03 23.73
N LEU A 20 -21.43 -13.99 23.05
CA LEU A 20 -20.90 -14.60 21.83
C LEU A 20 -20.85 -13.62 20.66
N LEU A 21 -21.84 -12.76 20.50
CA LEU A 21 -21.84 -11.70 19.49
C LEU A 21 -20.78 -10.64 19.81
N ALA A 22 -20.58 -10.25 21.06
CA ALA A 22 -19.56 -9.29 21.46
C ALA A 22 -18.16 -9.86 21.24
N THR A 23 -17.90 -11.14 21.54
CA THR A 23 -16.58 -11.77 21.29
C THR A 23 -16.30 -11.93 19.78
N LEU A 24 -17.31 -12.23 18.96
CA LEU A 24 -17.16 -12.27 17.50
C LEU A 24 -16.88 -10.87 16.91
N LEU A 25 -17.52 -9.82 17.42
CA LEU A 25 -17.26 -8.43 17.04
C LEU A 25 -15.86 -7.99 17.47
N PHE A 26 -15.39 -8.36 18.65
CA PHE A 26 -14.03 -8.06 19.10
C PHE A 26 -12.96 -8.79 18.27
N LEU A 27 -13.21 -10.02 17.82
CA LEU A 27 -12.28 -10.77 16.95
C LEU A 27 -12.24 -10.23 15.51
N SER A 28 -13.30 -9.57 15.04
CA SER A 28 -13.32 -8.93 13.72
C SER A 28 -12.67 -7.53 13.71
N LEU A 29 -12.47 -6.92 14.87
CA LEU A 29 -11.81 -5.62 15.03
C LEU A 29 -10.29 -5.73 15.25
N THR A 30 -9.75 -6.95 15.41
CA THR A 30 -8.31 -7.18 15.26
C THR A 30 -8.00 -7.19 13.76
N SER A 31 -8.17 -6.04 13.10
CA SER A 31 -7.55 -5.73 11.83
C SER A 31 -6.10 -6.17 11.91
N CYS A 32 -5.63 -6.94 10.94
CA CYS A 32 -4.25 -7.36 10.84
C CYS A 32 -3.40 -6.10 10.66
N TYR A 33 -3.02 -5.52 11.77
CA TYR A 33 -2.03 -4.47 11.83
C TYR A 33 -0.70 -5.16 11.55
N VAL A 34 -0.21 -5.04 10.33
CA VAL A 34 1.13 -5.51 9.98
C VAL A 34 2.08 -4.41 10.45
N PRO A 35 2.84 -4.63 11.54
CA PRO A 35 3.83 -3.65 11.95
C PRO A 35 4.84 -3.51 10.81
N TYR A 36 5.04 -2.28 10.34
CA TYR A 36 6.15 -1.95 9.44
C TYR A 36 7.46 -2.43 10.09
N SER A 37 8.15 -3.31 9.42
CA SER A 37 9.55 -3.57 9.72
C SER A 37 10.36 -2.53 8.98
N PRO A 38 11.12 -1.67 9.69
CA PRO A 38 11.98 -0.70 9.03
C PRO A 38 12.83 -1.42 7.98
N PRO A 39 13.09 -0.78 6.82
CA PRO A 39 13.83 -1.41 5.74
C PRO A 39 15.15 -1.95 6.30
N ASP A 40 15.40 -3.23 6.02
CA ASP A 40 16.63 -3.91 6.44
C ASP A 40 17.82 -3.12 5.87
N PRO A 41 18.73 -2.58 6.70
CA PRO A 41 19.94 -1.91 6.23
C PRO A 41 20.84 -2.83 5.38
N TYR A 42 20.53 -4.12 5.33
CA TYR A 42 21.13 -5.12 4.46
C TYR A 42 20.31 -5.43 3.21
N LYS A 43 19.35 -4.56 2.79
CA LYS A 43 18.75 -4.74 1.46
C LYS A 43 19.86 -5.01 0.44
N PRO A 44 19.80 -6.12 -0.30
CA PRO A 44 20.78 -6.37 -1.35
C PRO A 44 20.81 -5.13 -2.25
N ARG A 45 21.98 -4.57 -2.43
CA ARG A 45 22.16 -3.52 -3.45
C ARG A 45 21.64 -4.06 -4.75
N PRO A 46 20.96 -3.24 -5.58
CA PRO A 46 20.51 -3.69 -6.89
C PRO A 46 21.61 -4.50 -7.53
N GLY A 47 21.29 -5.71 -7.95
CA GLY A 47 22.30 -6.53 -8.65
C GLY A 47 22.85 -5.69 -9.80
N LEU A 48 24.12 -5.79 -10.11
CA LEU A 48 24.78 -5.03 -11.19
C LEU A 48 24.04 -5.06 -12.55
N ASN A 49 22.95 -5.77 -12.64
CA ASN A 49 22.13 -6.04 -13.83
C ASN A 49 20.62 -5.86 -13.57
N GLY A 50 20.18 -5.41 -12.40
CA GLY A 50 18.77 -5.19 -12.08
C GLY A 50 18.29 -3.78 -12.44
N PRO A 51 16.98 -3.51 -12.30
CA PRO A 51 16.42 -2.19 -12.49
C PRO A 51 16.96 -1.21 -11.43
N THR A 52 17.01 0.08 -11.78
CA THR A 52 17.44 1.14 -10.86
C THR A 52 16.50 2.33 -11.01
N ILE A 53 16.05 2.91 -9.90
CA ILE A 53 15.30 4.16 -9.89
C ILE A 53 16.31 5.32 -9.92
N GLU A 54 16.42 5.99 -11.06
CA GLU A 54 17.35 7.12 -11.26
C GLU A 54 16.86 8.38 -10.54
N ALA A 55 15.53 8.58 -10.52
CA ALA A 55 14.87 9.67 -9.83
C ALA A 55 13.42 9.30 -9.52
N ALA A 56 12.89 9.89 -8.46
CA ALA A 56 11.48 9.77 -8.12
C ALA A 56 10.95 11.06 -7.50
N LYS A 57 9.65 11.30 -7.65
CA LYS A 57 8.98 12.48 -7.12
C LYS A 57 7.58 12.12 -6.67
N ALA A 58 7.27 12.44 -5.42
CA ALA A 58 5.91 12.53 -4.92
C ALA A 58 5.52 14.00 -4.77
N SER A 59 4.34 14.38 -5.24
CA SER A 59 3.84 15.75 -5.10
C SER A 59 2.33 15.79 -4.99
N CYS A 60 1.82 16.73 -4.22
CA CYS A 60 0.41 17.01 -4.14
C CYS A 60 0.15 18.48 -4.44
N TYR A 61 -0.79 18.76 -5.32
CA TYR A 61 -1.23 20.11 -5.65
C TYR A 61 -2.67 20.14 -6.17
N TYR A 62 -3.29 21.31 -6.09
CA TYR A 62 -4.66 21.54 -6.58
C TYR A 62 -4.71 21.46 -8.10
N ASN A 63 -5.61 20.61 -8.60
CA ASN A 63 -5.84 20.43 -10.03
C ASN A 63 -7.16 21.10 -10.44
N TYR A 64 -7.09 22.21 -11.18
CA TYR A 64 -8.24 22.98 -11.62
C TYR A 64 -9.18 22.23 -12.57
N THR A 65 -8.74 21.16 -13.20
CA THR A 65 -9.58 20.35 -14.10
C THR A 65 -10.54 19.47 -13.32
N TYR A 66 -10.08 18.95 -12.18
CA TYR A 66 -10.87 18.09 -11.30
C TYR A 66 -11.51 18.86 -10.15
N ASP A 67 -11.13 20.14 -9.95
CA ASP A 67 -11.54 21.01 -8.84
C ASP A 67 -11.21 20.41 -7.47
N ASP A 68 -10.06 19.72 -7.38
CA ASP A 68 -9.63 19.01 -6.18
C ASP A 68 -8.10 18.91 -6.09
N TYR A 69 -7.59 18.50 -4.90
CA TYR A 69 -6.20 18.18 -4.72
C TYR A 69 -5.88 16.79 -5.29
N MET A 70 -4.73 16.68 -5.94
CA MET A 70 -4.28 15.42 -6.54
C MET A 70 -2.86 15.09 -6.14
N TRP A 71 -2.67 13.83 -5.81
CA TRP A 71 -1.37 13.22 -5.64
C TRP A 71 -0.82 12.76 -6.99
N TYR A 72 0.47 13.00 -7.21
CA TYR A 72 1.22 12.58 -8.38
C TYR A 72 2.48 11.85 -7.92
N PHE A 73 2.67 10.66 -8.46
CA PHE A 73 3.84 9.84 -8.22
C PHE A 73 4.53 9.58 -9.54
N ASP A 74 5.79 10.02 -9.66
CA ASP A 74 6.60 9.96 -10.86
C ASP A 74 7.92 9.25 -10.55
N ALA A 75 8.31 8.29 -11.40
CA ALA A 75 9.57 7.59 -11.30
C ALA A 75 10.27 7.48 -12.66
N TRP A 76 11.59 7.62 -12.65
CA TRP A 76 12.46 7.36 -13.79
C TRP A 76 13.25 6.08 -13.49
N VAL A 77 12.92 5.01 -14.22
CA VAL A 77 13.49 3.69 -14.02
C VAL A 77 14.46 3.37 -15.14
N HIS A 78 15.69 3.05 -14.79
CA HIS A 78 16.72 2.57 -15.71
C HIS A 78 16.85 1.05 -15.59
N TYR A 79 16.89 0.38 -16.75
CA TYR A 79 17.24 -1.02 -16.85
C TYR A 79 18.47 -1.18 -17.75
N PRO A 80 19.59 -1.68 -17.21
CA PRO A 80 20.89 -1.61 -17.92
C PRO A 80 21.02 -2.52 -19.13
N ARG A 81 20.06 -3.44 -19.35
CA ARG A 81 20.20 -4.44 -20.42
C ARG A 81 19.10 -4.42 -21.47
N TYR A 82 17.91 -3.93 -21.16
CA TYR A 82 16.73 -4.14 -22.00
C TYR A 82 15.79 -2.96 -21.94
N ASP A 83 14.67 -3.07 -22.66
CA ASP A 83 13.60 -2.11 -22.67
C ASP A 83 12.72 -2.22 -21.41
N SER A 84 11.77 -1.28 -21.25
CA SER A 84 10.79 -1.26 -20.15
C SER A 84 9.95 -2.55 -20.03
N GLU A 85 9.95 -3.40 -21.05
CA GLU A 85 9.25 -4.70 -21.06
C GLU A 85 9.84 -5.72 -20.07
N ASP A 86 11.07 -5.49 -19.59
CA ASP A 86 11.70 -6.34 -18.58
C ASP A 86 11.31 -5.96 -17.14
N ILE A 87 10.64 -4.83 -16.96
CA ILE A 87 10.09 -4.40 -15.67
C ILE A 87 8.76 -5.13 -15.44
N SER A 88 8.64 -5.84 -14.32
CA SER A 88 7.41 -6.54 -13.95
C SER A 88 6.40 -5.61 -13.29
N GLU A 89 6.87 -4.73 -12.41
CA GLU A 89 6.03 -3.76 -11.71
C GLU A 89 6.84 -2.58 -11.18
N VAL A 90 6.18 -1.43 -11.11
CA VAL A 90 6.64 -0.24 -10.41
C VAL A 90 5.47 0.26 -9.57
N TYR A 91 5.72 0.53 -8.28
CA TYR A 91 4.70 1.03 -7.39
C TYR A 91 5.31 1.91 -6.29
N VAL A 92 4.46 2.59 -5.55
CA VAL A 92 4.84 3.34 -4.36
C VAL A 92 4.14 2.80 -3.13
N GLU A 93 4.82 2.88 -2.00
CA GLU A 93 4.30 2.68 -0.67
C GLU A 93 4.41 4.00 0.09
N VAL A 94 3.34 4.42 0.75
CA VAL A 94 3.27 5.69 1.49
C VAL A 94 3.14 5.40 2.97
N TYR A 95 4.01 6.01 3.77
CA TYR A 95 4.12 5.75 5.19
C TYR A 95 3.89 7.03 6.02
N ASP A 96 3.18 6.87 7.14
CA ASP A 96 3.15 7.82 8.25
C ASP A 96 3.94 7.24 9.43
N GLY A 97 5.17 7.70 9.61
CA GLY A 97 6.13 7.08 10.52
C GLY A 97 6.36 5.59 10.19
N PRO A 98 6.08 4.65 11.12
CA PRO A 98 6.29 3.22 10.86
C PRO A 98 5.09 2.53 10.16
N TYR A 99 4.05 3.25 9.79
CA TYR A 99 2.79 2.69 9.33
C TYR A 99 2.62 2.86 7.83
N LEU A 100 2.42 1.75 7.11
CA LEU A 100 1.99 1.79 5.73
C LEU A 100 0.54 2.30 5.69
N ILE A 101 0.33 3.45 5.05
CA ILE A 101 -0.98 4.09 4.91
C ILE A 101 -1.65 3.61 3.62
N ASP A 102 -0.90 3.65 2.51
CA ASP A 102 -1.45 3.29 1.21
C ASP A 102 -0.35 2.84 0.24
N TRP A 103 -0.74 2.25 -0.88
CA TRP A 103 0.16 1.89 -1.96
C TRP A 103 -0.49 2.12 -3.32
N PHE A 104 0.30 2.49 -4.34
CA PHE A 104 -0.20 2.84 -5.66
C PHE A 104 0.66 2.25 -6.76
N PRO A 105 0.06 1.57 -7.76
CA PRO A 105 0.80 1.16 -8.94
C PRO A 105 1.17 2.39 -9.78
N LEU A 106 2.35 2.36 -10.38
CA LEU A 106 2.74 3.29 -11.42
C LEU A 106 2.61 2.62 -12.78
N TYR A 107 2.18 3.40 -13.77
CA TYR A 107 1.97 2.94 -15.13
C TYR A 107 3.06 3.50 -16.03
N HIS A 108 3.58 2.67 -16.92
CA HIS A 108 4.56 3.09 -17.92
C HIS A 108 3.92 4.08 -18.90
N ASP A 109 4.45 5.29 -18.97
CA ASP A 109 4.00 6.33 -19.89
C ASP A 109 4.88 6.36 -21.14
N ARG A 110 6.19 6.52 -20.97
CA ARG A 110 7.15 6.59 -22.07
C ARG A 110 8.59 6.31 -21.62
N GLU A 111 9.38 5.69 -22.49
CA GLU A 111 10.79 5.41 -22.25
C GLU A 111 11.07 4.83 -20.86
N LYS A 112 11.66 5.62 -19.98
CA LYS A 112 11.98 5.27 -18.59
C LYS A 112 10.97 5.80 -17.58
N PHE A 113 9.94 6.50 -18.01
CA PHE A 113 9.04 7.24 -17.14
C PHE A 113 7.80 6.45 -16.77
N TRP A 114 7.56 6.37 -15.48
CA TRP A 114 6.43 5.72 -14.84
C TRP A 114 5.68 6.72 -13.98
N THR A 115 4.37 6.75 -14.04
CA THR A 115 3.55 7.74 -13.36
C THR A 115 2.19 7.20 -12.93
N SER A 116 1.62 7.80 -11.90
CA SER A 116 0.21 7.67 -11.53
C SER A 116 -0.27 8.92 -10.82
N SER A 117 -1.60 9.11 -10.79
CA SER A 117 -2.23 10.23 -10.08
C SER A 117 -3.54 9.81 -9.43
N TRP A 118 -3.84 10.38 -8.25
CA TRP A 118 -4.95 9.98 -7.38
C TRP A 118 -5.59 11.19 -6.72
N ILE A 119 -6.93 11.22 -6.64
CA ILE A 119 -7.68 12.34 -6.06
C ILE A 119 -7.75 12.15 -4.54
N GLU A 120 -7.32 13.20 -3.80
CA GLU A 120 -7.38 13.26 -2.35
C GLU A 120 -8.82 13.07 -1.85
N GLY A 121 -9.00 12.26 -0.79
CA GLY A 121 -10.28 12.02 -0.14
C GLY A 121 -11.31 11.24 -0.97
N ILE A 122 -11.02 10.90 -2.24
CA ILE A 122 -11.90 10.13 -3.12
C ILE A 122 -11.24 8.79 -3.51
N GLU A 123 -10.01 8.85 -4.00
CA GLU A 123 -9.25 7.68 -4.48
C GLU A 123 -8.14 7.27 -3.52
N THR A 124 -7.80 8.13 -2.56
CA THR A 124 -6.81 7.89 -1.51
C THR A 124 -7.17 8.61 -0.22
N ASP A 125 -6.75 8.04 0.91
CA ASP A 125 -6.86 8.66 2.23
C ASP A 125 -5.67 9.58 2.56
N LEU A 126 -4.76 9.84 1.62
CA LEU A 126 -3.64 10.75 1.79
C LEU A 126 -4.11 12.21 1.74
N TRP A 127 -3.62 13.04 2.67
CA TRP A 127 -3.93 14.48 2.73
C TRP A 127 -2.74 15.31 2.28
N CYS A 128 -2.97 16.25 1.37
CA CYS A 128 -1.98 17.24 0.96
C CYS A 128 -1.53 18.07 2.16
N GLY A 129 -0.22 18.20 2.34
CA GLY A 129 0.36 18.96 3.45
C GLY A 129 0.74 18.12 4.67
N ASP A 130 0.32 16.86 4.74
CA ASP A 130 0.80 15.92 5.74
C ASP A 130 2.19 15.39 5.37
N TYR A 131 2.98 15.05 6.39
CA TYR A 131 4.35 14.61 6.20
C TYR A 131 4.40 13.08 6.06
N TYR A 132 4.60 12.61 4.83
CA TYR A 132 4.74 11.20 4.51
C TYR A 132 6.15 10.85 4.06
N GLU A 133 6.55 9.60 4.28
CA GLU A 133 7.67 8.97 3.61
C GLU A 133 7.11 8.15 2.44
N VAL A 134 7.73 8.25 1.27
CA VAL A 134 7.27 7.60 0.06
C VAL A 134 8.40 6.76 -0.52
N ASP A 135 8.21 5.44 -0.49
CA ASP A 135 9.10 4.47 -1.09
C ASP A 135 8.64 4.13 -2.51
N PHE A 136 9.46 4.45 -3.50
CA PHE A 136 9.29 4.00 -4.87
C PHE A 136 10.01 2.67 -5.05
N ILE A 137 9.32 1.69 -5.58
CA ILE A 137 9.80 0.31 -5.65
C ILE A 137 9.63 -0.18 -7.08
N VAL A 138 10.69 -0.80 -7.64
CA VAL A 138 10.68 -1.42 -8.96
C VAL A 138 11.14 -2.86 -8.87
N PHE A 139 10.46 -3.76 -9.60
CA PHE A 139 10.86 -5.15 -9.79
C PHE A 139 11.02 -5.50 -11.26
N ASP A 140 11.97 -6.38 -11.56
CA ASP A 140 12.03 -7.09 -12.83
C ASP A 140 11.41 -8.50 -12.74
N TYR A 141 11.24 -9.17 -13.89
CA TYR A 141 10.70 -10.53 -13.93
C TYR A 141 11.60 -11.59 -13.30
N GLN A 142 12.84 -11.27 -12.97
CA GLN A 142 13.77 -12.15 -12.28
C GLN A 142 13.72 -11.96 -10.75
N GLY A 143 12.96 -10.96 -10.27
CA GLY A 143 12.84 -10.62 -8.86
C GLY A 143 13.95 -9.71 -8.35
N ASN A 144 14.82 -9.15 -9.21
CA ASN A 144 15.70 -8.08 -8.81
C ASN A 144 14.86 -6.81 -8.60
N HIS A 145 15.25 -6.00 -7.63
CA HIS A 145 14.51 -4.80 -7.30
C HIS A 145 15.41 -3.66 -6.83
N ASP A 146 14.87 -2.45 -6.89
CA ASP A 146 15.44 -1.25 -6.30
C ASP A 146 14.37 -0.46 -5.54
N VAL A 147 14.80 0.33 -4.57
CA VAL A 147 13.91 1.18 -3.75
C VAL A 147 14.54 2.54 -3.58
N LEU A 148 13.77 3.58 -3.84
CA LEU A 148 14.15 4.96 -3.61
C LEU A 148 13.12 5.66 -2.72
N THR A 149 13.56 6.04 -1.52
CA THR A 149 12.74 6.81 -0.58
C THR A 149 12.81 8.30 -0.90
N THR A 150 11.66 8.98 -0.86
CA THR A 150 11.55 10.45 -1.01
C THR A 150 10.46 11.00 -0.08
N TYR A 151 10.34 12.33 -0.07
CA TYR A 151 9.32 13.05 0.67
C TYR A 151 8.51 13.93 -0.27
N PRO A 152 7.19 14.10 -0.04
CA PRO A 152 6.34 14.90 -0.92
C PRO A 152 6.75 16.36 -1.01
N HIS A 153 6.51 16.94 -2.17
CA HIS A 153 6.58 18.38 -2.43
C HIS A 153 5.17 18.94 -2.63
N TYR A 154 4.89 20.06 -1.96
CA TYR A 154 3.60 20.76 -1.96
C TYR A 154 3.69 22.11 -2.66
#